data_12556fba0281620894a48cf4255a8147
#
_entry.id   12556fba0281620894a48cf4255a8147
#
_cell.length_a   1.000
_cell.length_b   1.000
_cell.length_c   1.000
_cell.angle_alpha   90.00
_cell.angle_beta   90.00
_cell.angle_gamma   90.00
#
_symmetry.space_group_name_H-M   'P 1'
#
loop_
_entity.id
_entity.type
_entity.pdbx_description
1 polymer ?
#
loop_
_entity_poly.entity_id
_entity_poly.type
_entity_poly.pdbx_seq_one_letter_code
_entity_poly.pdbx_strand_id
1 'polypeptide(L)'
;MEKETNSFSQGLRDGMPICLGYLSVAFAFGIFTVSHGLTAWEAVMISMTNVTSAGQLAAVPIIAGGGSLFELALTQFVINMRYSLMSVSLSQKLGKSVRLIDRFLISFVNTDEVFAVAISKGEPLGRKYLYGLTLTPYLGWSLGTLLGAVAGNILPAMLVSALGIAIYGMFIAIIVPPAKKSLPTLLCILTAIALSCAFKFVPVLSKVPSGFAIIICAVAASVLFALVAPIKEEQREEVNTDE
;
A
#
# COMPACT_ATOMS: atom_id res chain seq x y z
N MET A 1 28.55 11.17 -20.56
CA MET A 1 27.84 10.00 -19.95
C MET A 1 27.16 10.52 -18.71
N GLU A 2 25.85 10.50 -18.68
CA GLU A 2 25.09 10.84 -17.48
C GLU A 2 25.48 9.88 -16.35
N LYS A 3 25.80 10.43 -15.20
CA LYS A 3 26.23 9.66 -14.02
C LYS A 3 25.00 9.00 -13.42
N GLU A 4 24.95 7.68 -13.40
CA GLU A 4 23.86 6.92 -12.77
C GLU A 4 24.11 6.75 -11.27
N THR A 5 23.08 6.94 -10.45
CA THR A 5 23.09 6.48 -9.07
C THR A 5 22.95 4.95 -9.07
N ASN A 6 24.06 4.21 -8.93
CA ASN A 6 24.06 2.75 -9.09
C ASN A 6 24.87 2.02 -7.99
N SER A 7 24.81 2.52 -6.76
CA SER A 7 25.43 1.88 -5.59
C SER A 7 24.42 1.05 -4.81
N PHE A 8 24.65 -0.26 -4.69
CA PHE A 8 23.81 -1.16 -3.91
C PHE A 8 23.77 -0.79 -2.41
N SER A 9 24.93 -0.45 -1.84
CA SER A 9 25.05 -0.04 -0.44
C SER A 9 24.27 1.27 -0.16
N GLN A 10 24.27 2.20 -1.11
CA GLN A 10 23.47 3.42 -0.99
C GLN A 10 21.97 3.08 -1.03
N GLY A 11 21.55 2.18 -1.93
CA GLY A 11 20.16 1.71 -1.98
C GLY A 11 19.73 1.07 -0.67
N LEU A 12 20.55 0.19 -0.08
CA LEU A 12 20.26 -0.40 1.24
C LEU A 12 20.10 0.67 2.32
N ARG A 13 20.98 1.68 2.32
CA ARG A 13 20.95 2.76 3.31
C ARG A 13 19.68 3.61 3.18
N ASP A 14 19.31 3.96 1.95
CA ASP A 14 18.13 4.77 1.67
C ASP A 14 16.81 3.99 1.93
N GLY A 15 16.83 2.67 1.77
CA GLY A 15 15.69 1.78 2.09
C GLY A 15 15.55 1.44 3.57
N MET A 16 16.58 1.66 4.40
CA MET A 16 16.55 1.27 5.82
C MET A 16 15.47 2.00 6.64
N PRO A 17 15.24 3.30 6.50
CA PRO A 17 14.14 3.99 7.19
C PRO A 17 12.77 3.39 6.83
N ILE A 18 12.57 3.04 5.55
CA ILE A 18 11.33 2.39 5.08
C ILE A 18 11.20 1.01 5.71
N CYS A 19 12.28 0.23 5.75
CA CYS A 19 12.32 -1.10 6.38
C CYS A 19 11.87 -1.05 7.85
N LEU A 20 12.37 -0.09 8.62
CA LEU A 20 12.01 0.07 10.03
C LEU A 20 10.54 0.48 10.22
N GLY A 21 10.03 1.37 9.37
CA GLY A 21 8.62 1.72 9.34
C GLY A 21 7.74 0.51 8.99
N TYR A 22 8.13 -0.23 7.97
CA TYR A 22 7.42 -1.42 7.51
C TYR A 22 7.40 -2.56 8.53
N LEU A 23 8.47 -2.73 9.28
CA LEU A 23 8.53 -3.75 10.32
C LEU A 23 7.42 -3.56 11.36
N SER A 24 7.14 -2.33 11.77
CA SER A 24 6.09 -2.03 12.76
C SER A 24 4.68 -2.21 12.17
N VAL A 25 4.45 -1.75 10.94
CA VAL A 25 3.15 -1.87 10.25
C VAL A 25 2.83 -3.31 9.93
N ALA A 26 3.80 -4.04 9.37
CA ALA A 26 3.65 -5.44 9.03
C ALA A 26 3.50 -6.34 10.26
N PHE A 27 4.07 -5.95 11.41
CA PHE A 27 3.82 -6.60 12.69
C PHE A 27 2.33 -6.53 13.06
N ALA A 28 1.71 -5.35 12.96
CA ALA A 28 0.27 -5.20 13.18
C ALA A 28 -0.57 -6.00 12.16
N PHE A 29 -0.13 -6.06 10.91
CA PHE A 29 -0.75 -6.90 9.87
C PHE A 29 -0.68 -8.39 10.21
N GLY A 30 0.47 -8.89 10.69
CA GLY A 30 0.61 -10.29 11.13
C GLY A 30 -0.40 -10.65 12.22
N ILE A 31 -0.53 -9.81 13.26
CA ILE A 31 -1.53 -9.96 14.31
C ILE A 31 -2.95 -9.95 13.73
N PHE A 32 -3.25 -8.98 12.87
CA PHE A 32 -4.55 -8.85 12.21
C PHE A 32 -4.92 -10.12 11.45
N THR A 33 -4.00 -10.70 10.71
CA THR A 33 -4.23 -11.88 9.87
C THR A 33 -4.55 -13.11 10.72
N VAL A 34 -3.78 -13.36 11.77
CA VAL A 34 -4.04 -14.52 12.66
C VAL A 34 -5.29 -14.32 13.51
N SER A 35 -5.67 -13.09 13.84
CA SER A 35 -6.94 -12.81 14.52
C SER A 35 -8.17 -13.08 13.66
N HIS A 36 -8.01 -13.15 12.33
CA HIS A 36 -9.06 -13.55 11.38
C HIS A 36 -9.05 -15.07 11.10
N GLY A 37 -8.27 -15.84 11.84
CA GLY A 37 -8.25 -17.31 11.74
C GLY A 37 -7.30 -17.87 10.68
N LEU A 38 -6.49 -17.03 10.02
CA LEU A 38 -5.44 -17.50 9.12
C LEU A 38 -4.19 -17.91 9.93
N THR A 39 -3.44 -18.84 9.38
CA THR A 39 -2.18 -19.31 9.97
C THR A 39 -1.06 -18.27 9.81
N ALA A 40 -0.02 -18.36 10.64
CA ALA A 40 1.17 -17.53 10.50
C ALA A 40 1.86 -17.70 9.13
N TRP A 41 1.81 -18.92 8.58
CA TRP A 41 2.34 -19.21 7.25
C TRP A 41 1.56 -18.47 6.15
N GLU A 42 0.24 -18.50 6.20
CA GLU A 42 -0.62 -17.77 5.26
C GLU A 42 -0.38 -16.27 5.35
N ALA A 43 -0.24 -15.71 6.56
CA ALA A 43 0.09 -14.32 6.77
C ALA A 43 1.41 -13.92 6.06
N VAL A 44 2.46 -14.73 6.23
CA VAL A 44 3.77 -14.50 5.60
C VAL A 44 3.67 -14.64 4.07
N MET A 45 2.97 -15.65 3.58
CA MET A 45 2.78 -15.84 2.13
C MET A 45 2.04 -14.66 1.50
N ILE A 46 0.98 -14.15 2.14
CA ILE A 46 0.29 -12.94 1.69
C ILE A 46 1.26 -11.76 1.65
N SER A 47 2.06 -11.55 2.69
CA SER A 47 3.03 -10.45 2.73
C SER A 47 4.14 -10.57 1.68
N MET A 48 4.65 -11.75 1.44
CA MET A 48 5.71 -11.98 0.46
C MET A 48 5.22 -11.85 -0.98
N THR A 49 3.95 -12.16 -1.25
CA THR A 49 3.36 -12.13 -2.60
C THR A 49 2.61 -10.84 -2.91
N ASN A 50 2.25 -10.06 -1.88
CA ASN A 50 1.47 -8.84 -2.02
C ASN A 50 2.01 -7.74 -1.07
N VAL A 51 3.00 -6.99 -1.53
CA VAL A 51 3.65 -5.92 -0.74
C VAL A 51 2.83 -4.62 -0.83
N THR A 52 1.55 -4.69 -0.43
CA THR A 52 0.63 -3.54 -0.48
C THR A 52 -0.26 -3.54 0.76
N SER A 53 -0.06 -2.63 1.68
CA SER A 53 -0.79 -2.60 2.97
C SER A 53 -2.32 -2.63 2.79
N ALA A 54 -2.88 -1.75 1.95
CA ALA A 54 -4.33 -1.69 1.71
C ALA A 54 -4.87 -2.96 1.02
N GLY A 55 -4.12 -3.48 0.04
CA GLY A 55 -4.48 -4.72 -0.65
C GLY A 55 -4.50 -5.92 0.29
N GLN A 56 -3.50 -6.06 1.15
CA GLN A 56 -3.44 -7.14 2.13
C GLN A 56 -4.56 -7.08 3.15
N LEU A 57 -4.87 -5.89 3.67
CA LEU A 57 -5.99 -5.69 4.59
C LEU A 57 -7.34 -6.04 3.98
N ALA A 58 -7.53 -5.73 2.69
CA ALA A 58 -8.74 -6.11 1.97
C ALA A 58 -8.77 -7.62 1.66
N ALA A 59 -7.60 -8.23 1.40
CA ALA A 59 -7.51 -9.66 1.07
C ALA A 59 -7.88 -10.57 2.23
N VAL A 60 -7.41 -10.26 3.45
CA VAL A 60 -7.59 -11.12 4.63
C VAL A 60 -9.07 -11.45 4.92
N PRO A 61 -10.00 -10.48 5.02
CA PRO A 61 -11.42 -10.80 5.26
C PRO A 61 -12.07 -11.57 4.10
N ILE A 62 -11.65 -11.32 2.85
CA ILE A 62 -12.16 -12.06 1.68
C ILE A 62 -11.72 -13.52 1.77
N ILE A 63 -10.45 -13.77 2.05
CA ILE A 63 -9.89 -15.12 2.18
C ILE A 63 -10.52 -15.85 3.38
N ALA A 64 -10.52 -15.22 4.55
CA ALA A 64 -11.07 -15.79 5.78
C ALA A 64 -12.59 -16.06 5.70
N GLY A 65 -13.32 -15.22 4.96
CA GLY A 65 -14.74 -15.35 4.71
C GLY A 65 -15.10 -16.35 3.59
N GLY A 66 -14.13 -17.01 2.96
CA GLY A 66 -14.37 -17.93 1.84
C GLY A 66 -14.84 -17.22 0.56
N GLY A 67 -14.48 -15.96 0.36
CA GLY A 67 -14.78 -15.18 -0.84
C GLY A 67 -14.19 -15.79 -2.10
N SER A 68 -14.74 -15.42 -3.27
CA SER A 68 -14.30 -15.99 -4.54
C SER A 68 -12.92 -15.44 -4.96
N LEU A 69 -12.17 -16.23 -5.73
CA LEU A 69 -10.91 -15.78 -6.33
C LEU A 69 -11.12 -14.59 -7.28
N PHE A 70 -12.28 -14.51 -7.93
CA PHE A 70 -12.63 -13.38 -8.79
C PHE A 70 -12.80 -12.09 -7.96
N GLU A 71 -13.50 -12.16 -6.84
CA GLU A 71 -13.64 -11.03 -5.90
C GLU A 71 -12.28 -10.56 -5.41
N LEU A 72 -11.43 -11.49 -4.97
CA LEU A 72 -10.07 -11.19 -4.52
C LEU A 72 -9.24 -10.51 -5.62
N ALA A 73 -9.21 -11.10 -6.82
CA ALA A 73 -8.43 -10.58 -7.95
C ALA A 73 -8.89 -9.18 -8.37
N LEU A 74 -10.21 -8.96 -8.47
CA LEU A 74 -10.76 -7.67 -8.85
C LEU A 74 -10.50 -6.60 -7.78
N THR A 75 -10.64 -6.95 -6.50
CA THR A 75 -10.32 -6.06 -5.37
C THR A 75 -8.86 -5.66 -5.40
N GLN A 76 -7.93 -6.63 -5.58
CA GLN A 76 -6.50 -6.35 -5.68
C GLN A 76 -6.19 -5.48 -6.90
N PHE A 77 -6.80 -5.73 -8.04
CA PHE A 77 -6.60 -4.94 -9.24
C PHE A 77 -6.98 -3.47 -9.02
N VAL A 78 -8.16 -3.21 -8.45
CA VAL A 78 -8.64 -1.84 -8.22
C VAL A 78 -7.78 -1.10 -7.19
N ILE A 79 -7.47 -1.73 -6.05
CA ILE A 79 -6.67 -1.11 -4.99
C ILE A 79 -5.25 -0.80 -5.50
N ASN A 80 -4.66 -1.70 -6.28
CA ASN A 80 -3.27 -1.61 -6.72
C ASN A 80 -3.09 -0.90 -8.08
N MET A 81 -4.15 -0.42 -8.72
CA MET A 81 -4.08 0.30 -10.00
C MET A 81 -3.14 1.51 -9.95
N ARG A 82 -3.07 2.20 -8.82
CA ARG A 82 -2.17 3.34 -8.60
C ARG A 82 -0.69 2.98 -8.80
N TYR A 83 -0.28 1.76 -8.46
CA TYR A 83 1.11 1.31 -8.65
C TYR A 83 1.50 1.22 -10.12
N SER A 84 0.53 1.02 -11.02
CA SER A 84 0.79 1.06 -12.46
C SER A 84 1.24 2.45 -12.90
N LEU A 85 0.56 3.51 -12.42
CA LEU A 85 0.94 4.90 -12.71
C LEU A 85 2.30 5.25 -12.13
N MET A 86 2.57 4.86 -10.90
CA MET A 86 3.87 5.05 -10.24
C MET A 86 4.99 4.33 -11.00
N SER A 87 4.74 3.11 -11.49
CA SER A 87 5.72 2.35 -12.26
C SER A 87 6.01 2.99 -13.62
N VAL A 88 5.01 3.58 -14.28
CA VAL A 88 5.20 4.36 -15.51
C VAL A 88 6.07 5.58 -15.24
N SER A 89 5.78 6.34 -14.19
CA SER A 89 6.58 7.51 -13.79
C SER A 89 8.02 7.10 -13.43
N LEU A 90 8.21 6.07 -12.60
CA LEU A 90 9.54 5.56 -12.25
C LEU A 90 10.32 5.10 -13.48
N SER A 91 9.63 4.53 -14.50
CA SER A 91 10.27 4.03 -15.71
C SER A 91 11.04 5.12 -16.48
N GLN A 92 10.64 6.38 -16.35
CA GLN A 92 11.30 7.53 -16.96
C GLN A 92 12.63 7.93 -16.27
N LYS A 93 12.80 7.50 -15.02
CA LYS A 93 14.02 7.74 -14.22
C LYS A 93 15.04 6.59 -14.29
N LEU A 94 14.70 5.50 -14.99
CA LEU A 94 15.57 4.33 -15.05
C LEU A 94 16.79 4.57 -15.96
N GLY A 95 17.97 4.31 -15.43
CA GLY A 95 19.22 4.35 -16.19
C GLY A 95 19.39 3.16 -17.14
N LYS A 96 20.38 3.25 -18.03
CA LYS A 96 20.66 2.24 -19.07
C LYS A 96 21.05 0.87 -18.52
N SER A 97 21.48 0.80 -17.25
CA SER A 97 21.85 -0.45 -16.58
C SER A 97 20.65 -1.33 -16.23
N VAL A 98 19.41 -0.78 -16.22
CA VAL A 98 18.17 -1.49 -15.82
C VAL A 98 17.58 -2.24 -17.01
N ARG A 99 17.58 -3.57 -16.93
CA ARG A 99 17.04 -4.47 -17.94
C ARG A 99 15.54 -4.70 -17.75
N LEU A 100 14.87 -5.30 -18.74
CA LEU A 100 13.44 -5.60 -18.65
C LEU A 100 13.09 -6.47 -17.43
N ILE A 101 13.87 -7.52 -17.17
CA ILE A 101 13.65 -8.38 -16.00
C ILE A 101 13.81 -7.63 -14.67
N ASP A 102 14.76 -6.69 -14.61
CA ASP A 102 14.97 -5.87 -13.42
C ASP A 102 13.73 -4.99 -13.15
N ARG A 103 13.08 -4.48 -14.21
CA ARG A 103 11.85 -3.69 -14.09
C ARG A 103 10.71 -4.48 -13.45
N PHE A 104 10.52 -5.74 -13.85
CA PHE A 104 9.51 -6.62 -13.23
C PHE A 104 9.80 -6.86 -11.75
N LEU A 105 11.05 -7.19 -11.40
CA LEU A 105 11.43 -7.46 -10.02
C LEU A 105 11.35 -6.24 -9.12
N ILE A 106 11.75 -5.07 -9.62
CA ILE A 106 11.71 -3.81 -8.89
C ILE A 106 10.25 -3.34 -8.72
N SER A 107 9.43 -3.43 -9.77
CA SER A 107 8.03 -3.01 -9.71
C SER A 107 7.20 -3.82 -8.73
N PHE A 108 7.58 -5.06 -8.44
CA PHE A 108 6.94 -5.89 -7.44
C PHE A 108 7.01 -5.30 -6.01
N VAL A 109 8.04 -4.50 -5.71
CA VAL A 109 8.25 -3.84 -4.42
C VAL A 109 8.22 -2.30 -4.57
N ASN A 110 7.61 -1.79 -5.64
CA ASN A 110 7.49 -0.36 -5.87
C ASN A 110 6.32 0.22 -5.08
N THR A 111 6.47 0.33 -3.77
CA THR A 111 5.51 0.95 -2.86
C THR A 111 5.60 2.47 -2.89
N ASP A 112 4.66 3.16 -2.24
CA ASP A 112 4.61 4.63 -2.23
C ASP A 112 5.92 5.23 -1.69
N GLU A 113 6.47 4.68 -0.62
CA GLU A 113 7.69 5.16 0.03
C GLU A 113 8.94 4.86 -0.81
N VAL A 114 9.00 3.66 -1.40
CA VAL A 114 10.10 3.29 -2.32
C VAL A 114 10.09 4.21 -3.54
N PHE A 115 8.89 4.46 -4.09
CA PHE A 115 8.69 5.38 -5.21
C PHE A 115 9.12 6.80 -4.85
N ALA A 116 8.67 7.34 -3.71
CA ALA A 116 9.02 8.69 -3.26
C ALA A 116 10.54 8.87 -3.13
N VAL A 117 11.24 7.92 -2.47
CA VAL A 117 12.71 7.96 -2.36
C VAL A 117 13.38 7.84 -3.74
N ALA A 118 12.87 6.98 -4.62
CA ALA A 118 13.42 6.83 -5.97
C ALA A 118 13.28 8.11 -6.80
N ILE A 119 12.09 8.73 -6.79
CA ILE A 119 11.80 9.95 -7.56
C ILE A 119 12.58 11.16 -7.03
N SER A 120 12.83 11.25 -5.73
CA SER A 120 13.59 12.37 -5.12
C SER A 120 15.05 12.44 -5.58
N LYS A 121 15.59 11.37 -6.20
CA LYS A 121 16.95 11.40 -6.75
C LYS A 121 17.02 12.25 -8.02
N GLY A 122 18.01 13.14 -8.10
CA GLY A 122 18.23 14.02 -9.27
C GLY A 122 18.78 13.30 -10.50
N GLU A 123 19.46 12.18 -10.32
CA GLU A 123 20.16 11.42 -11.37
C GLU A 123 19.36 10.18 -11.80
N PRO A 124 19.60 9.63 -13.03
CA PRO A 124 19.03 8.35 -13.43
C PRO A 124 19.42 7.21 -12.48
N LEU A 125 18.49 6.32 -12.22
CA LEU A 125 18.63 5.24 -11.24
C LEU A 125 19.17 3.97 -11.88
N GLY A 126 20.26 3.47 -11.35
CA GLY A 126 20.88 2.23 -11.80
C GLY A 126 20.32 0.99 -11.07
N ARG A 127 20.50 -0.16 -11.74
CA ARG A 127 19.98 -1.46 -11.28
C ARG A 127 20.38 -1.82 -9.86
N LYS A 128 21.66 -1.64 -9.50
CA LYS A 128 22.17 -2.04 -8.17
C LYS A 128 21.55 -1.19 -7.06
N TYR A 129 21.38 0.11 -7.31
CA TYR A 129 20.73 1.01 -6.35
C TYR A 129 19.30 0.58 -6.10
N LEU A 130 18.50 0.33 -7.15
CA LEU A 130 17.11 -0.05 -7.03
C LEU A 130 16.93 -1.39 -6.31
N TYR A 131 17.78 -2.38 -6.55
CA TYR A 131 17.76 -3.62 -5.79
C TYR A 131 18.06 -3.41 -4.30
N GLY A 132 19.03 -2.54 -3.96
CA GLY A 132 19.30 -2.19 -2.57
C GLY A 132 18.10 -1.50 -1.91
N LEU A 133 17.49 -0.53 -2.61
CA LEU A 133 16.35 0.25 -2.13
C LEU A 133 15.10 -0.61 -1.90
N THR A 134 14.84 -1.61 -2.73
CA THR A 134 13.66 -2.48 -2.62
C THR A 134 13.86 -3.65 -1.66
N LEU A 135 15.09 -4.18 -1.53
CA LEU A 135 15.38 -5.36 -0.71
C LEU A 135 15.11 -5.14 0.78
N THR A 136 15.57 -4.02 1.33
CA THR A 136 15.42 -3.74 2.77
C THR A 136 13.96 -3.57 3.18
N PRO A 137 13.11 -2.79 2.50
CA PRO A 137 11.69 -2.72 2.81
C PRO A 137 10.98 -4.07 2.67
N TYR A 138 11.29 -4.84 1.62
CA TYR A 138 10.72 -6.17 1.42
C TYR A 138 11.01 -7.13 2.58
N LEU A 139 12.25 -7.15 3.05
CA LEU A 139 12.63 -7.94 4.21
C LEU A 139 11.97 -7.45 5.50
N GLY A 140 11.93 -6.15 5.72
CA GLY A 140 11.24 -5.54 6.87
C GLY A 140 9.77 -5.88 6.91
N TRP A 141 9.10 -5.83 5.74
CA TRP A 141 7.70 -6.19 5.59
C TRP A 141 7.42 -7.65 5.93
N SER A 142 8.17 -8.57 5.31
CA SER A 142 8.01 -10.01 5.50
C SER A 142 8.35 -10.44 6.95
N LEU A 143 9.45 -9.90 7.50
CA LEU A 143 9.87 -10.19 8.87
C LEU A 143 8.89 -9.62 9.89
N GLY A 144 8.42 -8.39 9.69
CA GLY A 144 7.41 -7.77 10.55
C GLY A 144 6.14 -8.62 10.62
N THR A 145 5.65 -9.09 9.46
CA THR A 145 4.47 -9.98 9.42
C THR A 145 4.72 -11.29 10.16
N LEU A 146 5.87 -11.92 9.97
CA LEU A 146 6.21 -13.15 10.69
C LEU A 146 6.22 -12.94 12.21
N LEU A 147 6.89 -11.90 12.66
CA LEU A 147 6.97 -11.57 14.09
C LEU A 147 5.58 -11.25 14.66
N GLY A 148 4.76 -10.50 13.94
CA GLY A 148 3.40 -10.18 14.34
C GLY A 148 2.48 -11.40 14.40
N ALA A 149 2.55 -12.27 13.39
CA ALA A 149 1.76 -13.49 13.34
C ALA A 149 2.12 -14.46 14.47
N VAL A 150 3.42 -14.61 14.76
CA VAL A 150 3.89 -15.42 15.92
C VAL A 150 3.43 -14.79 17.23
N ALA A 151 3.62 -13.47 17.39
CA ALA A 151 3.20 -12.75 18.59
C ALA A 151 1.68 -12.81 18.81
N GLY A 152 0.88 -12.72 17.75
CA GLY A 152 -0.59 -12.80 17.81
C GLY A 152 -1.10 -14.13 18.37
N ASN A 153 -0.32 -15.21 18.22
CA ASN A 153 -0.65 -16.52 18.79
C ASN A 153 -0.23 -16.68 20.27
N ILE A 154 0.64 -15.79 20.79
CA ILE A 154 1.21 -15.90 22.13
C ILE A 154 0.63 -14.82 23.06
N LEU A 155 0.32 -13.65 22.52
CA LEU A 155 -0.12 -12.50 23.31
C LEU A 155 -1.55 -12.68 23.85
N PRO A 156 -1.86 -12.13 25.04
CA PRO A 156 -3.23 -12.06 25.54
C PRO A 156 -4.17 -11.32 24.57
N ALA A 157 -5.42 -11.77 24.48
CA ALA A 157 -6.42 -11.22 23.56
C ALA A 157 -6.59 -9.69 23.63
N MET A 158 -6.44 -9.11 24.82
CA MET A 158 -6.51 -7.65 25.03
C MET A 158 -5.38 -6.92 24.30
N LEU A 159 -4.14 -7.44 24.32
CA LEU A 159 -3.01 -6.85 23.59
C LEU A 159 -3.14 -7.06 22.09
N VAL A 160 -3.60 -8.24 21.66
CA VAL A 160 -3.89 -8.53 20.24
C VAL A 160 -4.90 -7.53 19.67
N SER A 161 -5.99 -7.27 20.41
CA SER A 161 -7.00 -6.28 19.99
C SER A 161 -6.43 -4.86 19.92
N ALA A 162 -5.66 -4.45 20.92
CA ALA A 162 -5.05 -3.12 20.96
C ALA A 162 -4.03 -2.91 19.80
N LEU A 163 -3.19 -3.89 19.53
CA LEU A 163 -2.19 -3.84 18.45
C LEU A 163 -2.86 -3.95 17.06
N GLY A 164 -3.97 -4.69 16.95
CA GLY A 164 -4.76 -4.75 15.72
C GLY A 164 -5.34 -3.38 15.30
N ILE A 165 -5.60 -2.49 16.26
CA ILE A 165 -6.06 -1.12 15.96
C ILE A 165 -4.94 -0.27 15.35
N ALA A 166 -3.66 -0.55 15.65
CA ALA A 166 -2.53 0.26 15.19
C ALA A 166 -2.45 0.37 13.65
N ILE A 167 -2.86 -0.68 12.93
CA ILE A 167 -2.87 -0.67 11.47
C ILE A 167 -3.86 0.38 10.90
N TYR A 168 -5.00 0.59 11.56
CA TYR A 168 -5.95 1.63 11.17
C TYR A 168 -5.42 3.02 11.46
N GLY A 169 -4.63 3.18 12.54
CA GLY A 169 -3.93 4.42 12.85
C GLY A 169 -2.97 4.87 11.73
N MET A 170 -2.28 3.92 11.10
CA MET A 170 -1.45 4.20 9.93
C MET A 170 -2.27 4.77 8.77
N PHE A 171 -3.43 4.19 8.44
CA PHE A 171 -4.28 4.72 7.36
C PHE A 171 -4.80 6.11 7.68
N ILE A 172 -5.18 6.37 8.93
CA ILE A 172 -5.58 7.72 9.36
C ILE A 172 -4.43 8.70 9.18
N ALA A 173 -3.20 8.31 9.52
CA ALA A 173 -2.02 9.16 9.33
C ALA A 173 -1.73 9.47 7.85
N ILE A 174 -2.03 8.56 6.94
CA ILE A 174 -1.90 8.78 5.49
C ILE A 174 -3.01 9.68 4.94
N ILE A 175 -4.25 9.53 5.43
CA ILE A 175 -5.44 10.19 4.88
C ILE A 175 -5.55 11.64 5.39
N VAL A 176 -5.20 11.89 6.65
CA VAL A 176 -5.41 13.20 7.29
C VAL A 176 -4.62 14.35 6.67
N PRO A 177 -3.32 14.22 6.32
CA PRO A 177 -2.57 15.32 5.72
C PRO A 177 -3.15 15.83 4.39
N PRO A 178 -3.44 14.98 3.37
CA PRO A 178 -4.06 15.45 2.15
C PRO A 178 -5.49 15.99 2.36
N ALA A 179 -6.26 15.42 3.30
CA ALA A 179 -7.59 15.92 3.65
C ALA A 179 -7.55 17.35 4.24
N LYS A 180 -6.52 17.69 5.01
CA LYS A 180 -6.33 19.04 5.55
C LYS A 180 -5.91 20.05 4.50
N LYS A 181 -5.21 19.65 3.45
CA LYS A 181 -4.71 20.53 2.38
C LYS A 181 -5.78 20.83 1.31
N SER A 182 -6.79 19.97 1.12
CA SER A 182 -7.74 20.05 0.01
C SER A 182 -9.15 19.69 0.44
N LEU A 183 -10.07 20.66 0.35
CA LEU A 183 -11.49 20.43 0.61
C LEU A 183 -12.13 19.38 -0.31
N PRO A 184 -11.87 19.36 -1.63
CA PRO A 184 -12.35 18.27 -2.50
C PRO A 184 -11.86 16.89 -2.04
N THR A 185 -10.61 16.79 -1.63
CA THR A 185 -10.05 15.53 -1.10
C THR A 185 -10.76 15.11 0.19
N LEU A 186 -10.98 16.04 1.12
CA LEU A 186 -11.75 15.77 2.33
C LEU A 186 -13.16 15.27 2.02
N LEU A 187 -13.87 15.94 1.11
CA LEU A 187 -15.23 15.57 0.71
C LEU A 187 -15.26 14.19 0.01
N CYS A 188 -14.26 13.89 -0.82
CA CYS A 188 -14.11 12.56 -1.43
C CYS A 188 -13.96 11.46 -0.36
N ILE A 189 -13.12 11.69 0.64
CA ILE A 189 -12.93 10.76 1.75
C ILE A 189 -14.22 10.57 2.54
N LEU A 190 -14.91 11.66 2.89
CA LEU A 190 -16.18 11.60 3.62
C LEU A 190 -17.26 10.87 2.83
N THR A 191 -17.30 11.07 1.51
CA THR A 191 -18.22 10.34 0.61
C THR A 191 -17.91 8.85 0.59
N ALA A 192 -16.64 8.46 0.49
CA ALA A 192 -16.24 7.06 0.55
C ALA A 192 -16.60 6.41 1.90
N ILE A 193 -16.40 7.13 3.01
CA ILE A 193 -16.82 6.68 4.35
C ILE A 193 -18.33 6.51 4.42
N ALA A 194 -19.12 7.49 3.95
CA ALA A 194 -20.58 7.42 3.96
C ALA A 194 -21.10 6.23 3.14
N LEU A 195 -20.53 5.99 1.95
CA LEU A 195 -20.86 4.83 1.11
C LEU A 195 -20.50 3.53 1.84
N SER A 196 -19.32 3.44 2.43
CA SER A 196 -18.90 2.25 3.18
C SER A 196 -19.82 1.97 4.37
N CYS A 197 -20.24 2.99 5.10
CA CYS A 197 -21.23 2.87 6.16
C CYS A 197 -22.58 2.39 5.61
N ALA A 198 -23.01 2.91 4.46
CA ALA A 198 -24.25 2.45 3.83
C ALA A 198 -24.19 0.95 3.48
N PHE A 199 -23.07 0.47 2.91
CA PHE A 199 -22.88 -0.96 2.64
C PHE A 199 -22.89 -1.81 3.90
N LYS A 200 -22.44 -1.28 5.03
CA LYS A 200 -22.41 -2.02 6.29
C LYS A 200 -23.75 -2.06 7.01
N PHE A 201 -24.49 -0.96 7.03
CA PHE A 201 -25.67 -0.80 7.90
C PHE A 201 -27.00 -0.93 7.16
N VAL A 202 -27.05 -0.75 5.83
CA VAL A 202 -28.29 -0.95 5.07
C VAL A 202 -28.49 -2.44 4.75
N PRO A 203 -29.58 -3.07 5.18
CA PRO A 203 -29.78 -4.53 5.09
C PRO A 203 -29.70 -5.12 3.67
N VAL A 204 -30.07 -4.33 2.65
CA VAL A 204 -29.97 -4.76 1.25
C VAL A 204 -28.52 -4.71 0.76
N LEU A 205 -27.77 -3.66 1.10
CA LEU A 205 -26.38 -3.45 0.68
C LEU A 205 -25.41 -4.34 1.46
N SER A 206 -25.72 -4.69 2.71
CA SER A 206 -24.88 -5.57 3.53
C SER A 206 -24.74 -7.00 3.01
N LYS A 207 -25.59 -7.40 2.05
CA LYS A 207 -25.49 -8.69 1.34
C LYS A 207 -24.40 -8.69 0.25
N VAL A 208 -23.88 -7.53 -0.13
CA VAL A 208 -22.81 -7.42 -1.12
C VAL A 208 -21.50 -7.88 -0.48
N PRO A 209 -20.74 -8.80 -1.11
CA PRO A 209 -19.45 -9.24 -0.61
C PRO A 209 -18.48 -8.06 -0.37
N SER A 210 -17.65 -8.18 0.66
CA SER A 210 -16.82 -7.07 1.16
C SER A 210 -15.88 -6.47 0.10
N GLY A 211 -15.32 -7.32 -0.77
CA GLY A 211 -14.44 -6.88 -1.84
C GLY A 211 -15.17 -6.01 -2.86
N PHE A 212 -16.37 -6.40 -3.28
CA PHE A 212 -17.17 -5.59 -4.20
C PHE A 212 -17.63 -4.28 -3.57
N ALA A 213 -17.97 -4.28 -2.28
CA ALA A 213 -18.29 -3.05 -1.56
C ALA A 213 -17.11 -2.06 -1.57
N ILE A 214 -15.89 -2.53 -1.31
CA ILE A 214 -14.66 -1.72 -1.39
C ILE A 214 -14.48 -1.12 -2.79
N ILE A 215 -14.62 -1.93 -3.83
CA ILE A 215 -14.49 -1.50 -5.23
C ILE A 215 -15.51 -0.40 -5.57
N ILE A 216 -16.78 -0.63 -5.25
CA ILE A 216 -17.86 0.31 -5.54
C ILE A 216 -17.62 1.64 -4.81
N CYS A 217 -17.30 1.60 -3.51
CA CYS A 217 -17.01 2.80 -2.73
C CYS A 217 -15.82 3.58 -3.29
N ALA A 218 -14.72 2.90 -3.61
CA ALA A 218 -13.51 3.53 -4.14
C ALA A 218 -13.76 4.17 -5.51
N VAL A 219 -14.35 3.41 -6.45
CA VAL A 219 -14.59 3.90 -7.82
C VAL A 219 -15.64 5.01 -7.81
N ALA A 220 -16.77 4.83 -7.11
CA ALA A 220 -17.84 5.83 -7.08
C ALA A 220 -17.37 7.17 -6.49
N ALA A 221 -16.67 7.15 -5.35
CA ALA A 221 -16.13 8.37 -4.76
C ALA A 221 -15.08 9.03 -5.66
N SER A 222 -14.14 8.25 -6.21
CA SER A 222 -13.07 8.79 -7.05
C SER A 222 -13.60 9.38 -8.35
N VAL A 223 -14.51 8.70 -9.05
CA VAL A 223 -15.12 9.20 -10.30
C VAL A 223 -15.95 10.45 -10.04
N LEU A 224 -16.78 10.44 -8.98
CA LEU A 224 -17.57 11.59 -8.62
C LEU A 224 -16.72 12.85 -8.44
N PHE A 225 -15.65 12.75 -7.65
CA PHE A 225 -14.80 13.91 -7.38
C PHE A 225 -13.85 14.27 -8.52
N ALA A 226 -13.45 13.32 -9.35
CA ALA A 226 -12.74 13.62 -10.59
C ALA A 226 -13.57 14.46 -11.57
N LEU A 227 -14.91 14.27 -11.58
CA LEU A 227 -15.81 15.03 -12.44
C LEU A 227 -16.25 16.37 -11.82
N VAL A 228 -16.51 16.41 -10.50
CA VAL A 228 -17.06 17.58 -9.83
C VAL A 228 -15.97 18.59 -9.46
N ALA A 229 -14.79 18.11 -9.08
CA ALA A 229 -13.68 18.94 -8.63
C ALA A 229 -12.34 18.45 -9.19
N PRO A 230 -12.14 18.51 -10.52
CA PRO A 230 -10.87 18.11 -11.13
C PRO A 230 -9.72 18.98 -10.61
N ILE A 231 -8.56 18.38 -10.36
CA ILE A 231 -7.35 19.08 -9.95
C ILE A 231 -6.88 19.94 -11.14
N LYS A 232 -6.78 21.25 -10.95
CA LYS A 232 -6.23 22.19 -11.96
C LYS A 232 -4.73 21.96 -12.13
N GLU A 233 -4.20 22.19 -13.35
CA GLU A 233 -2.77 21.97 -13.65
C GLU A 233 -1.83 22.82 -12.78
N GLU A 234 -2.21 24.04 -12.43
CA GLU A 234 -1.44 24.91 -11.53
C GLU A 234 -1.22 24.31 -10.13
N GLN A 235 -2.20 23.54 -9.62
CA GLN A 235 -2.07 22.86 -8.31
C GLN A 235 -1.21 21.58 -8.40
N ARG A 236 -0.98 21.05 -9.61
CA ARG A 236 -0.05 19.93 -9.81
C ARG A 236 1.40 20.34 -9.71
N GLU A 237 1.73 21.55 -10.13
CA GLU A 237 3.11 22.07 -10.04
C GLU A 237 3.49 22.43 -8.59
N GLU A 238 2.57 22.99 -7.80
CA GLU A 238 2.81 23.29 -6.39
C GLU A 238 3.02 22.03 -5.52
N VAL A 239 2.25 20.96 -5.77
CA VAL A 239 2.41 19.69 -5.03
C VAL A 239 3.75 19.02 -5.37
N ASN A 240 4.22 19.16 -6.61
CA ASN A 240 5.51 18.60 -7.03
C ASN A 240 6.74 19.44 -6.60
N THR A 241 6.52 20.69 -6.15
CA THR A 241 7.60 21.56 -5.63
C THR A 241 7.73 21.53 -4.12
N ASP A 242 6.71 21.07 -3.39
CA ASP A 242 6.71 20.95 -1.93
C ASP A 242 7.10 19.54 -1.42
N GLU A 243 7.37 18.57 -2.32
CA GLU A 243 7.93 17.24 -2.05
C GLU A 243 9.45 17.20 -2.42
#